data_48038afc60b29e619dfc44948df52d62
#
_entry.id   48038afc60b29e619dfc44948df52d62
#
_cell.length_a   1.000
_cell.length_b   1.000
_cell.length_c   1.000
_cell.angle_alpha   90.00
_cell.angle_beta   90.00
_cell.angle_gamma   90.00
#
_symmetry.space_group_name_H-M   'P 1'
#
loop_
_entity.id
_entity.type
_entity.pdbx_description
1 polymer ?
#
loop_
_entity_poly.entity_id
_entity_poly.type
_entity_poly.pdbx_seq_one_letter_code
_entity_poly.pdbx_strand_id
1 'polypeptide(L)'
;MKDTRSNFQDRVDEYLVRHRSILDILSKLQESTARVNRAVTKAVTNCGCISVHAAKQQFPSDVTLSEVRAYMNSHLTGTLCERCREAVEDEIGSALFYHAGLCTVLGLDLDAIQEREDSRVKTLGIFNLK
;
A
#
# COMPACT_ATOMS: atom_id res chain seq x y z
N MET A 1 -24.21 -6.34 -18.43
CA MET A 1 -24.67 -7.11 -17.26
C MET A 1 -23.66 -6.98 -16.15
N LYS A 2 -24.10 -6.58 -15.00
CA LYS A 2 -23.19 -6.43 -13.86
C LYS A 2 -22.73 -7.82 -13.42
N ASP A 3 -21.44 -7.93 -13.15
CA ASP A 3 -20.88 -9.17 -12.59
C ASP A 3 -21.61 -9.49 -11.28
N THR A 4 -22.10 -10.71 -11.17
CA THR A 4 -22.82 -11.15 -9.97
C THR A 4 -21.89 -11.45 -8.81
N ARG A 5 -20.58 -11.47 -9.05
CA ARG A 5 -19.61 -11.69 -7.97
C ARG A 5 -19.48 -10.42 -7.13
N SER A 6 -19.66 -10.58 -5.83
CA SER A 6 -19.33 -9.51 -4.89
C SER A 6 -17.84 -9.23 -4.98
N ASN A 7 -17.50 -8.02 -5.34
CA ASN A 7 -16.12 -7.62 -5.27
C ASN A 7 -15.76 -7.23 -3.82
N PHE A 8 -14.50 -6.93 -3.60
CA PHE A 8 -14.01 -6.57 -2.29
C PHE A 8 -14.75 -5.35 -1.71
N GLN A 9 -14.98 -4.33 -2.53
CA GLN A 9 -15.67 -3.11 -2.09
C GLN A 9 -17.10 -3.41 -1.64
N ASP A 10 -17.81 -4.26 -2.35
CA ASP A 10 -19.18 -4.65 -1.99
C ASP A 10 -19.20 -5.35 -0.62
N ARG A 11 -18.24 -6.23 -0.38
CA ARG A 11 -18.12 -6.90 0.92
C ARG A 11 -17.80 -5.91 2.03
N VAL A 12 -16.92 -4.96 1.77
CA VAL A 12 -16.59 -3.92 2.75
C VAL A 12 -17.84 -3.10 3.08
N ASP A 13 -18.61 -2.72 2.07
CA ASP A 13 -19.86 -1.96 2.30
C ASP A 13 -20.83 -2.75 3.19
N GLU A 14 -20.95 -4.05 2.95
CA GLU A 14 -21.83 -4.91 3.73
C GLU A 14 -21.41 -5.00 5.21
N TYR A 15 -20.12 -5.05 5.50
CA TYR A 15 -19.61 -5.28 6.84
C TYR A 15 -19.05 -4.04 7.53
N LEU A 16 -19.02 -2.89 6.87
CA LEU A 16 -18.60 -1.64 7.46
C LEU A 16 -19.77 -1.08 8.26
N VAL A 17 -19.83 -1.41 9.54
CA VAL A 17 -20.96 -1.10 10.40
C VAL A 17 -20.63 0.05 11.36
N ARG A 18 -19.50 -0.01 12.04
CA ARG A 18 -19.18 0.88 13.15
C ARG A 18 -18.67 2.24 12.72
N HIS A 19 -17.94 2.31 11.63
CA HIS A 19 -17.25 3.51 11.16
C HIS A 19 -17.75 3.90 9.78
N ARG A 20 -19.02 4.31 9.70
CA ARG A 20 -19.65 4.72 8.43
C ARG A 20 -19.62 6.22 8.20
N SER A 21 -19.35 7.01 9.22
CA SER A 21 -19.15 8.43 9.03
C SER A 21 -17.89 8.68 8.21
N ILE A 22 -17.96 9.59 7.25
CA ILE A 22 -16.78 9.97 6.46
C ILE A 22 -15.62 10.41 7.37
N LEU A 23 -15.91 11.10 8.46
CA LEU A 23 -14.88 11.54 9.39
C LEU A 23 -14.21 10.38 10.10
N ASP A 24 -14.98 9.36 10.48
CA ASP A 24 -14.44 8.14 11.08
C ASP A 24 -13.61 7.36 10.09
N ILE A 25 -14.10 7.22 8.86
CA ILE A 25 -13.37 6.49 7.82
C ILE A 25 -12.02 7.14 7.56
N LEU A 26 -11.98 8.47 7.44
CA LEU A 26 -10.72 9.20 7.23
C LEU A 26 -9.75 8.98 8.38
N SER A 27 -10.25 9.04 9.62
CA SER A 27 -9.42 8.79 10.81
C SER A 27 -8.91 7.36 10.86
N LYS A 28 -9.76 6.40 10.54
CA LYS A 28 -9.38 4.98 10.51
C LYS A 28 -8.39 4.66 9.39
N LEU A 29 -8.54 5.31 8.25
CA LEU A 29 -7.59 5.14 7.15
C LEU A 29 -6.19 5.63 7.56
N GLN A 30 -6.11 6.79 8.19
CA GLN A 30 -4.84 7.32 8.68
C GLN A 30 -4.23 6.43 9.76
N GLU A 31 -5.06 5.97 10.71
CA GLU A 31 -4.62 5.02 11.74
C GLU A 31 -4.09 3.73 11.12
N SER A 32 -4.77 3.19 10.12
CA SER A 32 -4.35 1.96 9.44
C SER A 32 -3.00 2.12 8.77
N THR A 33 -2.76 3.26 8.13
CA THR A 33 -1.47 3.56 7.51
C THR A 33 -0.36 3.61 8.57
N ALA A 34 -0.64 4.23 9.71
CA ALA A 34 0.32 4.28 10.82
C ALA A 34 0.60 2.87 11.38
N ARG A 35 -0.39 1.99 11.40
CA ARG A 35 -0.22 0.60 11.84
C ARG A 35 0.64 -0.21 10.88
N VAL A 36 0.50 0.00 9.57
CA VAL A 36 1.40 -0.61 8.59
C VAL A 36 2.84 -0.19 8.88
N ASN A 37 3.06 1.11 9.05
CA ASN A 37 4.37 1.66 9.37
C ASN A 37 4.94 1.02 10.64
N ARG A 38 4.13 0.92 11.68
CA ARG A 38 4.55 0.33 12.96
C ARG A 38 4.89 -1.15 12.82
N ALA A 39 4.09 -1.91 12.07
CA ALA A 39 4.34 -3.34 11.86
C ALA A 39 5.70 -3.58 11.19
N VAL A 40 6.01 -2.80 10.16
CA VAL A 40 7.31 -2.87 9.48
C VAL A 40 8.43 -2.45 10.42
N THR A 41 8.25 -1.37 11.15
CA THR A 41 9.25 -0.89 12.13
C THR A 41 9.54 -1.96 13.17
N LYS A 42 8.53 -2.63 13.68
CA LYS A 42 8.70 -3.70 14.67
C LYS A 42 9.40 -4.93 14.10
N ALA A 43 9.21 -5.22 12.83
CA ALA A 43 9.95 -6.31 12.18
C ALA A 43 11.45 -6.03 12.20
N VAL A 44 11.84 -4.76 12.11
CA VAL A 44 13.23 -4.31 12.20
C VAL A 44 13.70 -4.29 13.67
N THR A 45 12.97 -3.59 14.53
CA THR A 45 13.47 -3.22 15.86
C THR A 45 13.18 -4.26 16.94
N ASN A 46 12.10 -5.03 16.82
CA ASN A 46 11.75 -6.06 17.79
C ASN A 46 12.17 -7.45 17.34
N CYS A 47 11.82 -7.84 16.13
CA CYS A 47 12.11 -9.17 15.60
C CYS A 47 13.52 -9.25 15.03
N GLY A 48 13.89 -8.30 14.20
CA GLY A 48 15.19 -8.30 13.54
C GLY A 48 15.25 -9.22 12.31
N CYS A 49 14.13 -9.74 11.83
CA CYS A 49 14.13 -10.57 10.62
C CYS A 49 14.51 -9.78 9.38
N ILE A 50 14.27 -8.47 9.40
CA ILE A 50 14.75 -7.53 8.39
C ILE A 50 15.57 -6.44 9.08
N SER A 51 16.49 -5.84 8.32
CA SER A 51 17.35 -4.75 8.81
C SER A 51 17.37 -3.63 7.79
N VAL A 52 17.54 -2.42 8.27
CA VAL A 52 17.65 -1.23 7.43
C VAL A 52 19.07 -0.67 7.57
N HIS A 53 19.75 -0.52 6.43
CA HIS A 53 21.09 0.06 6.36
C HIS A 53 21.05 1.18 5.33
N ALA A 54 20.58 2.35 5.78
CA ALA A 54 20.38 3.50 4.91
C ALA A 54 21.69 4.25 4.68
N ALA A 55 21.92 4.62 3.44
CA ALA A 55 23.05 5.41 3.01
C ALA A 55 22.63 6.23 1.79
N LYS A 56 23.45 7.21 1.44
CA LYS A 56 23.17 8.01 0.24
C LYS A 56 23.12 7.11 -0.99
N GLN A 57 22.09 7.28 -1.81
CA GLN A 57 22.00 6.59 -3.08
C GLN A 57 23.16 6.98 -3.97
N GLN A 58 23.78 6.00 -4.61
CA GLN A 58 24.93 6.24 -5.45
C GLN A 58 24.69 5.66 -6.84
N PHE A 59 24.88 6.47 -7.85
CA PHE A 59 24.77 6.07 -9.24
C PHE A 59 25.70 6.92 -10.10
N PRO A 60 26.14 6.37 -11.27
CA PRO A 60 27.01 7.14 -12.17
C PRO A 60 26.35 8.44 -12.62
N SER A 61 27.17 9.47 -12.82
CA SER A 61 26.69 10.80 -13.22
C SER A 61 26.04 10.81 -14.61
N ASP A 62 26.41 9.83 -15.45
CA ASP A 62 25.92 9.70 -16.83
C ASP A 62 24.75 8.71 -16.96
N VAL A 63 24.20 8.24 -15.84
CA VAL A 63 23.11 7.26 -15.87
C VAL A 63 21.84 7.94 -16.42
N THR A 64 21.13 7.22 -17.27
CA THR A 64 19.83 7.67 -17.78
C THR A 64 18.72 7.33 -16.77
N LEU A 65 17.57 8.00 -16.91
CA LEU A 65 16.42 7.75 -16.04
C LEU A 65 15.98 6.28 -16.08
N SER A 66 16.05 5.64 -17.26
CA SER A 66 15.68 4.23 -17.41
C SER A 66 16.64 3.29 -16.71
N GLU A 67 17.90 3.71 -16.50
CA GLU A 67 18.94 2.88 -15.88
C GLU A 67 19.03 3.07 -14.37
N VAL A 68 18.52 4.20 -13.86
CA VAL A 68 18.71 4.61 -12.46
C VAL A 68 18.20 3.56 -11.48
N ARG A 69 17.13 2.86 -11.82
CA ARG A 69 16.54 1.84 -10.96
C ARG A 69 17.54 0.74 -10.59
N ALA A 70 18.43 0.37 -11.50
CA ALA A 70 19.42 -0.67 -11.26
C ALA A 70 20.43 -0.31 -10.17
N TYR A 71 20.58 1.01 -9.92
CA TYR A 71 21.54 1.52 -8.93
C TYR A 71 20.86 1.92 -7.62
N MET A 72 19.52 2.02 -7.61
CA MET A 72 18.79 2.43 -6.39
C MET A 72 18.70 1.27 -5.42
N ASN A 73 18.96 1.55 -4.17
CA ASN A 73 18.98 0.56 -3.09
C ASN A 73 17.76 0.79 -2.18
N SER A 74 17.08 -0.25 -1.81
CA SER A 74 15.98 -0.18 -0.85
C SER A 74 16.47 0.02 0.58
N HIS A 75 17.76 -0.20 0.82
CA HIS A 75 18.39 -0.20 2.14
C HIS A 75 17.82 -1.25 3.09
N LEU A 76 17.10 -2.22 2.53
CA LEU A 76 16.50 -3.31 3.29
C LEU A 76 17.28 -4.58 3.03
N THR A 77 17.60 -5.30 4.09
CA THR A 77 18.22 -6.62 4.02
C THR A 77 17.41 -7.61 4.85
N GLY A 78 17.51 -8.89 4.49
CA GLY A 78 16.75 -9.95 5.14
C GLY A 78 15.39 -10.16 4.50
N THR A 79 14.61 -11.03 5.10
CA THR A 79 13.27 -11.41 4.62
C THR A 79 12.34 -11.49 5.82
N LEU A 80 11.15 -10.96 5.67
CA LEU A 80 10.15 -11.05 6.74
C LEU A 80 9.93 -12.50 7.14
N CYS A 81 10.03 -12.78 8.44
CA CYS A 81 9.62 -14.07 8.97
C CYS A 81 8.11 -14.23 8.83
N GLU A 82 7.62 -15.46 8.97
CA GLU A 82 6.20 -15.75 8.78
C GLU A 82 5.30 -14.88 9.65
N ARG A 83 5.65 -14.73 10.93
CA ARG A 83 4.86 -13.94 11.86
C ARG A 83 4.84 -12.46 11.51
N CYS A 84 5.99 -11.87 11.16
CA CYS A 84 6.06 -10.46 10.78
C CYS A 84 5.38 -10.22 9.44
N ARG A 85 5.48 -11.17 8.50
CA ARG A 85 4.78 -11.12 7.22
C ARG A 85 3.28 -11.04 7.45
N GLU A 86 2.75 -11.94 8.26
CA GLU A 86 1.32 -11.99 8.57
C GLU A 86 0.85 -10.67 9.21
N ALA A 87 1.63 -10.15 10.16
CA ALA A 87 1.29 -8.90 10.82
C ALA A 87 1.24 -7.72 9.82
N VAL A 88 2.23 -7.63 8.94
CA VAL A 88 2.27 -6.57 7.92
C VAL A 88 1.12 -6.73 6.93
N GLU A 89 0.87 -7.94 6.47
CA GLU A 89 -0.24 -8.22 5.54
C GLU A 89 -1.59 -7.85 6.15
N ASP A 90 -1.81 -8.18 7.42
CA ASP A 90 -3.06 -7.86 8.12
C ASP A 90 -3.26 -6.35 8.20
N GLU A 91 -2.21 -5.60 8.51
CA GLU A 91 -2.31 -4.15 8.60
C GLU A 91 -2.54 -3.50 7.21
N ILE A 92 -1.89 -4.02 6.17
CA ILE A 92 -2.16 -3.56 4.79
C ILE A 92 -3.61 -3.88 4.41
N GLY A 93 -4.10 -5.07 4.79
CA GLY A 93 -5.49 -5.45 4.55
C GLY A 93 -6.47 -4.49 5.21
N SER A 94 -6.19 -4.05 6.45
CA SER A 94 -7.02 -3.07 7.14
C SER A 94 -7.04 -1.74 6.41
N ALA A 95 -5.89 -1.28 5.90
CA ALA A 95 -5.81 -0.06 5.11
C ALA A 95 -6.65 -0.17 3.84
N LEU A 96 -6.58 -1.31 3.15
CA LEU A 96 -7.41 -1.57 1.96
C LEU A 96 -8.90 -1.56 2.31
N PHE A 97 -9.28 -2.11 3.46
CA PHE A 97 -10.65 -2.11 3.93
C PHE A 97 -11.19 -0.68 4.03
N TYR A 98 -10.44 0.22 4.64
CA TYR A 98 -10.89 1.62 4.80
C TYR A 98 -10.79 2.42 3.50
N HIS A 99 -9.87 2.10 2.59
CA HIS A 99 -9.88 2.68 1.24
C HIS A 99 -11.17 2.30 0.49
N ALA A 100 -11.56 1.04 0.58
CA ALA A 100 -12.80 0.58 -0.04
C ALA A 100 -14.02 1.24 0.58
N GLY A 101 -14.04 1.38 1.92
CA GLY A 101 -15.11 2.07 2.62
C GLY A 101 -15.21 3.53 2.23
N LEU A 102 -14.08 4.20 2.08
CA LEU A 102 -14.03 5.59 1.62
C LEU A 102 -14.63 5.72 0.22
N CYS A 103 -14.27 4.82 -0.68
CA CYS A 103 -14.83 4.80 -2.04
C CYS A 103 -16.35 4.65 -1.99
N THR A 104 -16.86 3.75 -1.18
CA THR A 104 -18.30 3.53 -1.06
C THR A 104 -19.02 4.79 -0.61
N VAL A 105 -18.53 5.45 0.43
CA VAL A 105 -19.18 6.65 0.98
C VAL A 105 -19.13 7.82 -0.02
N LEU A 106 -18.06 7.91 -0.80
CA LEU A 106 -17.91 8.97 -1.80
C LEU A 106 -18.53 8.63 -3.16
N GLY A 107 -19.10 7.45 -3.31
CA GLY A 107 -19.67 7.03 -4.61
C GLY A 107 -18.61 6.72 -5.66
N LEU A 108 -17.44 6.26 -5.24
CA LEU A 108 -16.35 5.89 -6.13
C LEU A 108 -16.24 4.37 -6.24
N ASP A 109 -15.59 3.90 -7.30
CA ASP A 109 -15.35 2.49 -7.56
C ASP A 109 -13.86 2.22 -7.43
N LEU A 110 -13.48 1.43 -6.43
CA LEU A 110 -12.08 1.12 -6.15
C LEU A 110 -11.41 0.38 -7.33
N ASP A 111 -12.13 -0.57 -7.95
CA ASP A 111 -11.57 -1.30 -9.09
C ASP A 111 -11.30 -0.36 -10.27
N ALA A 112 -12.21 0.58 -10.53
CA ALA A 112 -12.03 1.56 -11.59
C ALA A 112 -10.84 2.49 -11.32
N ILE A 113 -10.64 2.88 -10.05
CA ILE A 113 -9.49 3.69 -9.65
C ILE A 113 -8.20 2.92 -9.90
N GLN A 114 -8.19 1.64 -9.53
CA GLN A 114 -7.03 0.77 -9.72
C GLN A 114 -6.69 0.61 -11.20
N GLU A 115 -7.70 0.37 -12.03
CA GLU A 115 -7.51 0.23 -13.47
C GLU A 115 -6.97 1.51 -14.11
N ARG A 116 -7.50 2.66 -13.68
CA ARG A 116 -7.01 3.95 -14.18
C ARG A 116 -5.56 4.17 -13.79
N GLU A 117 -5.20 3.87 -12.56
CA GLU A 117 -3.82 4.04 -12.09
C GLU A 117 -2.89 3.07 -12.82
N ASP A 118 -3.32 1.83 -13.01
CA ASP A 118 -2.55 0.84 -13.77
C ASP A 118 -2.27 1.33 -15.20
N SER A 119 -3.30 1.86 -15.87
CA SER A 119 -3.15 2.42 -17.23
C SER A 119 -2.18 3.60 -17.23
N ARG A 120 -2.27 4.47 -16.23
CA ARG A 120 -1.39 5.63 -16.10
C ARG A 120 0.07 5.19 -15.92
N VAL A 121 0.30 4.22 -15.03
CA VAL A 121 1.65 3.69 -14.80
C VAL A 121 2.20 3.06 -16.07
N LYS A 122 1.39 2.28 -16.80
CA LYS A 122 1.82 1.67 -18.06
C LYS A 122 2.17 2.73 -19.11
N THR A 123 1.35 3.76 -19.23
CA THR A 123 1.54 4.81 -20.24
C THR A 123 2.76 5.66 -19.95
N LEU A 124 2.92 6.09 -18.70
CA LEU A 124 4.03 6.94 -18.29
C LEU A 124 5.33 6.16 -18.04
N GLY A 125 5.22 4.89 -17.65
CA GLY A 125 6.38 4.07 -17.34
C GLY A 125 7.28 4.75 -16.32
N ILE A 126 8.55 4.86 -16.64
CA ILE A 126 9.54 5.48 -15.75
C ILE A 126 9.29 6.96 -15.49
N PHE A 127 8.51 7.63 -16.34
CA PHE A 127 8.17 9.05 -16.18
C PHE A 127 7.00 9.29 -15.23
N ASN A 128 6.43 8.24 -14.66
CA ASN A 128 5.39 8.36 -13.64
C ASN A 128 5.86 9.13 -12.40
N LEU A 129 7.10 8.92 -11.99
CA LEU A 129 7.80 9.64 -10.92
C LEU A 129 7.07 9.66 -9.57
N LYS A 130 6.31 8.63 -9.27
CA LYS A 130 5.68 8.49 -7.95
C LYS A 130 6.57 7.75 -6.96
#